data_9219a5b882fb10f39d238867896a6a39
#
_entry.id   9219a5b882fb10f39d238867896a6a39
#
_cell.length_a   1.000
_cell.length_b   1.000
_cell.length_c   1.000
_cell.angle_alpha   90.00
_cell.angle_beta   90.00
_cell.angle_gamma   90.00
#
_symmetry.space_group_name_H-M   'P 1'
#
loop_
_entity.id
_entity.type
_entity.pdbx_description
1 polymer ?
#
loop_
_entity_poly.entity_id
_entity_poly.type
_entity_poly.pdbx_seq_one_letter_code
_entity_poly.pdbx_strand_id
1 'polypeptide(L)'
;MQFHVQETMSKGIKAKIDENLDVSALFKDRSDVISHGPLHVSLQVTGNEGSITVEGELTIDWELACSRCLDPVKLHTVIPVSDQFKPASEKDGEETEEDEDDDVIAVTGDRLDLKPYVEEVLQLFMPFAPLCSKDCKGLCQNCGQNLNEQKCGCSTERIDPRMAVLKDLFKDEQ
;
A
#
# COMPACT_ATOMS: atom_id res chain seq x y z
N MET A 1 18.38 -2.97 9.08
CA MET A 1 18.67 -3.61 7.77
C MET A 1 19.54 -2.66 6.94
N GLN A 2 20.82 -2.52 7.34
CA GLN A 2 21.72 -1.55 6.69
C GLN A 2 22.87 -2.28 5.99
N PHE A 3 23.15 -1.87 4.74
CA PHE A 3 24.23 -2.41 3.90
C PHE A 3 25.14 -1.29 3.42
N HIS A 4 26.45 -1.54 3.39
CA HIS A 4 27.40 -0.64 2.73
C HIS A 4 27.35 -0.87 1.23
N VAL A 5 26.91 0.11 0.47
CA VAL A 5 26.64 0.01 -0.98
C VAL A 5 27.87 -0.48 -1.73
N GLN A 6 29.00 0.23 -1.60
CA GLN A 6 30.26 -0.10 -2.30
C GLN A 6 30.80 -1.47 -1.92
N GLU A 7 30.73 -1.84 -0.64
CA GLU A 7 31.22 -3.14 -0.16
C GLU A 7 30.34 -4.28 -0.65
N THR A 8 29.02 -4.09 -0.61
CA THR A 8 28.03 -5.09 -1.05
C THR A 8 28.20 -5.39 -2.53
N MET A 9 28.36 -4.35 -3.36
CA MET A 9 28.57 -4.51 -4.80
C MET A 9 29.92 -5.14 -5.13
N SER A 10 31.03 -4.59 -4.57
CA SER A 10 32.39 -5.03 -4.94
C SER A 10 32.72 -6.45 -4.52
N LYS A 11 32.17 -6.90 -3.40
CA LYS A 11 32.38 -8.26 -2.86
C LYS A 11 31.32 -9.26 -3.33
N GLY A 12 30.29 -8.83 -4.06
CA GLY A 12 29.17 -9.69 -4.47
C GLY A 12 28.48 -10.34 -3.27
N ILE A 13 28.25 -9.55 -2.20
CA ILE A 13 27.68 -10.05 -0.95
C ILE A 13 26.26 -10.57 -1.21
N LYS A 14 26.00 -11.78 -0.70
CA LYS A 14 24.64 -12.35 -0.62
C LYS A 14 24.22 -12.42 0.85
N ALA A 15 23.17 -11.72 1.21
CA ALA A 15 22.64 -11.72 2.55
C ALA A 15 21.15 -12.08 2.53
N LYS A 16 20.70 -12.90 3.49
CA LYS A 16 19.30 -13.17 3.71
C LYS A 16 18.84 -12.39 4.95
N ILE A 17 17.71 -11.71 4.82
CA ILE A 17 16.99 -11.03 5.89
C ILE A 17 15.74 -11.88 6.16
N ASP A 18 15.52 -12.22 7.42
CA ASP A 18 14.34 -12.97 7.86
C ASP A 18 13.99 -12.49 9.27
N GLU A 19 13.14 -11.48 9.35
CA GLU A 19 12.84 -10.81 10.62
C GLU A 19 11.41 -10.25 10.66
N ASN A 20 10.92 -10.00 11.87
CA ASN A 20 9.64 -9.35 12.09
C ASN A 20 9.84 -7.91 12.51
N LEU A 21 9.21 -6.99 11.79
CA LEU A 21 9.24 -5.55 12.09
C LEU A 21 7.95 -5.11 12.76
N ASP A 22 8.09 -4.29 13.80
CA ASP A 22 6.97 -3.54 14.35
C ASP A 22 6.69 -2.32 13.49
N VAL A 23 5.52 -2.31 12.87
CA VAL A 23 5.03 -1.25 11.97
C VAL A 23 3.91 -0.42 12.57
N SER A 24 3.67 -0.54 13.88
CA SER A 24 2.58 0.16 14.59
C SER A 24 2.63 1.68 14.44
N ALA A 25 3.84 2.23 14.29
CA ALA A 25 4.03 3.66 14.10
C ALA A 25 3.43 4.18 12.79
N LEU A 26 3.38 3.35 11.74
CA LEU A 26 2.86 3.73 10.42
C LEU A 26 1.34 3.89 10.41
N PHE A 27 0.65 3.18 11.30
CA PHE A 27 -0.82 3.09 11.31
C PHE A 27 -1.48 3.81 12.49
N LYS A 28 -0.69 4.51 13.32
CA LYS A 28 -1.16 5.16 14.54
C LYS A 28 -2.33 6.13 14.33
N ASP A 29 -2.31 6.86 13.21
CA ASP A 29 -3.33 7.89 12.89
C ASP A 29 -4.36 7.40 11.85
N ARG A 30 -4.39 6.09 11.56
CA ARG A 30 -5.28 5.49 10.58
C ARG A 30 -6.47 4.80 11.26
N SER A 31 -7.63 5.39 11.13
CA SER A 31 -8.89 4.86 11.70
C SER A 31 -9.46 3.66 10.95
N ASP A 32 -8.99 3.40 9.74
CA ASP A 32 -9.38 2.27 8.90
C ASP A 32 -8.61 0.97 9.25
N VAL A 33 -7.52 1.07 9.99
CA VAL A 33 -6.76 -0.08 10.52
C VAL A 33 -7.22 -0.38 11.94
N ILE A 34 -7.96 -1.49 12.11
CA ILE A 34 -8.46 -1.93 13.42
C ILE A 34 -7.34 -2.59 14.21
N SER A 35 -6.65 -3.53 13.58
CA SER A 35 -5.47 -4.20 14.14
C SER A 35 -4.56 -4.74 13.04
N HIS A 36 -3.32 -5.01 13.37
CA HIS A 36 -2.34 -5.66 12.49
C HIS A 36 -1.35 -6.50 13.28
N GLY A 37 -0.78 -7.50 12.62
CA GLY A 37 0.37 -8.25 13.08
C GLY A 37 1.69 -7.51 12.83
N PRO A 38 2.81 -8.09 13.24
CA PRO A 38 4.13 -7.64 12.80
C PRO A 38 4.28 -7.87 11.29
N LEU A 39 5.08 -7.03 10.62
CA LEU A 39 5.47 -7.25 9.24
C LEU A 39 6.60 -8.29 9.22
N HIS A 40 6.35 -9.44 8.64
CA HIS A 40 7.38 -10.43 8.37
C HIS A 40 8.10 -10.09 7.07
N VAL A 41 9.43 -9.93 7.16
CA VAL A 41 10.31 -9.54 6.06
C VAL A 41 11.21 -10.72 5.73
N SER A 42 11.04 -11.29 4.53
CA SER A 42 11.88 -12.37 4.00
C SER A 42 12.50 -11.94 2.69
N LEU A 43 13.68 -11.32 2.75
CA LEU A 43 14.37 -10.75 1.61
C LEU A 43 15.75 -11.36 1.40
N GLN A 44 16.18 -11.44 0.15
CA GLN A 44 17.52 -11.76 -0.26
C GLN A 44 18.15 -10.53 -0.93
N VAL A 45 19.27 -10.08 -0.38
CA VAL A 45 20.07 -8.98 -0.93
C VAL A 45 21.25 -9.57 -1.67
N THR A 46 21.43 -9.21 -2.93
CA THR A 46 22.54 -9.68 -3.78
C THR A 46 23.26 -8.49 -4.37
N GLY A 47 24.55 -8.35 -4.06
CA GLY A 47 25.43 -7.36 -4.71
C GLY A 47 25.88 -7.86 -6.08
N ASN A 48 25.71 -7.01 -7.09
CA ASN A 48 26.16 -7.21 -8.46
C ASN A 48 27.14 -6.09 -8.85
N GLU A 49 27.82 -6.22 -9.98
CA GLU A 49 28.65 -5.14 -10.52
C GLU A 49 27.78 -3.91 -10.85
N GLY A 50 27.89 -2.86 -10.03
CA GLY A 50 27.19 -1.59 -10.20
C GLY A 50 25.76 -1.51 -9.62
N SER A 51 25.21 -2.59 -9.04
CA SER A 51 23.87 -2.57 -8.44
C SER A 51 23.74 -3.53 -7.26
N ILE A 52 22.67 -3.33 -6.47
CA ILE A 52 22.24 -4.25 -5.42
C ILE A 52 20.82 -4.68 -5.77
N THR A 53 20.59 -5.98 -5.92
CA THR A 53 19.27 -6.55 -6.14
C THR A 53 18.68 -7.00 -4.81
N VAL A 54 17.43 -6.65 -4.54
CA VAL A 54 16.66 -7.05 -3.37
C VAL A 54 15.44 -7.81 -3.84
N GLU A 55 15.34 -9.08 -3.50
CA GLU A 55 14.26 -9.96 -3.91
C GLU A 55 13.68 -10.69 -2.71
N GLY A 56 12.38 -10.98 -2.75
CA GLY A 56 11.71 -11.76 -1.71
C GLY A 56 10.26 -11.38 -1.51
N GLU A 57 9.80 -11.46 -0.27
CA GLU A 57 8.40 -11.16 0.07
C GLU A 57 8.26 -10.52 1.44
N LEU A 58 7.22 -9.70 1.57
CA LEU A 58 6.75 -9.14 2.83
C LEU A 58 5.39 -9.75 3.13
N THR A 59 5.15 -10.16 4.37
CA THR A 59 3.89 -10.77 4.76
C THR A 59 3.33 -10.08 5.99
N ILE A 60 2.04 -9.77 5.96
CA ILE A 60 1.35 -9.15 7.09
C ILE A 60 -0.10 -9.60 7.18
N ASP A 61 -0.59 -9.75 8.41
CA ASP A 61 -2.00 -9.95 8.73
C ASP A 61 -2.60 -8.65 9.23
N TRP A 62 -3.73 -8.24 8.63
CA TRP A 62 -4.49 -7.07 9.06
C TRP A 62 -5.93 -7.38 9.39
N GLU A 63 -6.46 -6.53 10.21
CA GLU A 63 -7.89 -6.38 10.41
C GLU A 63 -8.26 -4.93 10.07
N LEU A 64 -8.90 -4.74 8.92
CA LEU A 64 -9.26 -3.43 8.38
C LEU A 64 -10.76 -3.22 8.46
N ALA A 65 -11.21 -1.96 8.57
CA ALA A 65 -12.62 -1.64 8.50
C ALA A 65 -13.11 -1.75 7.05
N CYS A 66 -14.25 -2.44 6.85
CA CYS A 66 -14.90 -2.46 5.55
C CYS A 66 -15.29 -1.04 5.13
N SER A 67 -14.93 -0.64 3.90
CA SER A 67 -15.18 0.71 3.38
C SER A 67 -16.66 1.07 3.23
N ARG A 68 -17.59 0.08 3.36
CA ARG A 68 -19.04 0.30 3.24
C ARG A 68 -19.80 0.16 4.55
N CYS A 69 -19.50 -0.85 5.36
CA CYS A 69 -20.26 -1.16 6.57
C CYS A 69 -19.45 -1.01 7.85
N LEU A 70 -18.17 -0.74 7.76
CA LEU A 70 -17.20 -0.61 8.85
C LEU A 70 -16.96 -1.91 9.65
N ASP A 71 -17.57 -3.03 9.25
CA ASP A 71 -17.29 -4.32 9.87
C ASP A 71 -15.83 -4.74 9.66
N PRO A 72 -15.21 -5.44 10.61
CA PRO A 72 -13.81 -5.87 10.50
C PRO A 72 -13.64 -6.90 9.38
N VAL A 73 -12.60 -6.66 8.57
CA VAL A 73 -12.17 -7.54 7.46
C VAL A 73 -10.77 -8.03 7.76
N LYS A 74 -10.61 -9.34 7.92
CA LYS A 74 -9.30 -9.97 8.12
C LYS A 74 -8.69 -10.30 6.77
N LEU A 75 -7.47 -9.80 6.56
CA LEU A 75 -6.72 -10.00 5.33
C LEU A 75 -5.32 -10.50 5.66
N HIS A 76 -4.88 -11.48 4.89
CA HIS A 76 -3.50 -11.94 4.84
C HIS A 76 -2.90 -11.43 3.53
N THR A 77 -1.86 -10.61 3.61
CA THR A 77 -1.25 -9.99 2.43
C THR A 77 0.18 -10.43 2.29
N VAL A 78 0.51 -10.93 1.11
CA VAL A 78 1.87 -11.27 0.68
C VAL A 78 2.25 -10.31 -0.44
N ILE A 79 3.33 -9.57 -0.24
CA ILE A 79 3.82 -8.55 -1.16
C ILE A 79 5.13 -9.03 -1.75
N PRO A 80 5.19 -9.35 -3.05
CA PRO A 80 6.46 -9.68 -3.69
C PRO A 80 7.32 -8.42 -3.82
N VAL A 81 8.61 -8.57 -3.58
CA VAL A 81 9.61 -7.51 -3.73
C VAL A 81 10.66 -7.98 -4.72
N SER A 82 10.96 -7.15 -5.73
CA SER A 82 12.02 -7.41 -6.73
C SER A 82 12.49 -6.08 -7.30
N ASP A 83 13.43 -5.44 -6.60
CA ASP A 83 13.90 -4.11 -6.95
C ASP A 83 15.43 -4.06 -7.03
N GLN A 84 15.93 -3.12 -7.84
CA GLN A 84 17.36 -2.84 -8.00
C GLN A 84 17.70 -1.46 -7.43
N PHE A 85 18.82 -1.40 -6.72
CA PHE A 85 19.36 -0.20 -6.13
C PHE A 85 20.72 0.12 -6.77
N LYS A 86 20.90 1.36 -7.23
CA LYS A 86 22.20 1.86 -7.75
C LYS A 86 22.63 3.09 -6.95
N PRO A 87 23.93 3.32 -6.74
CA PRO A 87 24.40 4.57 -6.18
C PRO A 87 24.01 5.71 -7.11
N ALA A 88 23.45 6.80 -6.53
CA ALA A 88 23.16 8.01 -7.30
C ALA A 88 24.46 8.54 -7.91
N SER A 89 24.48 8.79 -9.22
CA SER A 89 25.59 9.45 -9.88
C SER A 89 25.45 10.96 -9.70
N GLU A 90 26.59 11.69 -9.58
CA GLU A 90 26.58 13.17 -9.49
C GLU A 90 25.96 13.86 -10.74
N LYS A 91 25.58 13.06 -11.76
CA LYS A 91 25.00 13.53 -13.02
C LYS A 91 23.47 13.47 -13.07
N ASP A 92 22.80 12.92 -12.05
CA ASP A 92 21.34 12.77 -12.03
C ASP A 92 20.60 14.11 -11.82
N GLY A 93 21.27 15.25 -11.97
CA GLY A 93 20.67 16.60 -11.96
C GLY A 93 20.24 17.12 -13.34
N GLU A 94 20.54 16.45 -14.43
CA GLU A 94 20.04 16.74 -15.77
C GLU A 94 19.18 15.55 -16.22
N GLU A 95 17.87 15.74 -16.25
CA GLU A 95 16.88 14.83 -16.83
C GLU A 95 17.24 14.61 -18.31
N THR A 96 18.09 13.62 -18.60
CA THR A 96 18.25 13.12 -19.95
C THR A 96 17.24 12.02 -20.15
N GLU A 97 16.30 12.26 -21.06
CA GLU A 97 15.15 11.40 -21.44
C GLU A 97 15.56 10.02 -22.05
N GLU A 98 16.74 9.49 -21.74
CA GLU A 98 17.27 8.26 -22.35
C GLU A 98 17.58 7.10 -21.39
N ASP A 99 17.32 7.23 -20.09
CA ASP A 99 17.45 6.09 -19.16
C ASP A 99 16.10 5.35 -19.03
N GLU A 100 15.83 4.44 -19.98
CA GLU A 100 14.70 3.51 -20.01
C GLU A 100 14.75 2.44 -18.87
N ASP A 101 15.54 2.62 -17.82
CA ASP A 101 15.57 1.76 -16.63
C ASP A 101 14.72 2.39 -15.51
N ASP A 102 13.40 2.55 -15.77
CA ASP A 102 12.40 3.07 -14.81
C ASP A 102 12.26 2.26 -13.50
N ASP A 103 12.90 1.08 -13.43
CA ASP A 103 12.78 0.16 -12.29
C ASP A 103 13.97 0.22 -11.31
N VAL A 104 14.84 1.24 -11.39
CA VAL A 104 16.06 1.32 -10.56
C VAL A 104 15.95 2.43 -9.53
N ILE A 105 16.12 2.08 -8.27
CA ILE A 105 16.06 3.03 -7.14
C ILE A 105 17.47 3.61 -6.89
N ALA A 106 17.59 4.94 -6.99
CA ALA A 106 18.84 5.64 -6.70
C ALA A 106 19.10 5.73 -5.19
N VAL A 107 20.28 5.31 -4.75
CA VAL A 107 20.70 5.39 -3.34
C VAL A 107 21.67 6.55 -3.17
N THR A 108 21.30 7.51 -2.35
CA THR A 108 22.16 8.62 -1.95
C THR A 108 23.01 8.24 -0.74
N GLY A 109 24.37 8.33 -0.89
CA GLY A 109 25.31 8.04 0.18
C GLY A 109 25.86 6.61 0.18
N ASP A 110 26.60 6.28 1.25
CA ASP A 110 27.38 5.02 1.34
C ASP A 110 26.59 3.84 1.89
N ARG A 111 25.36 4.06 2.38
CA ARG A 111 24.57 3.04 3.07
C ARG A 111 23.17 2.94 2.49
N LEU A 112 22.77 1.72 2.18
CA LEU A 112 21.40 1.36 1.86
C LEU A 112 20.70 0.90 3.14
N ASP A 113 19.69 1.64 3.61
CA ASP A 113 18.80 1.21 4.69
C ASP A 113 17.48 0.72 4.08
N LEU A 114 17.23 -0.58 4.18
CA LEU A 114 16.02 -1.20 3.63
C LEU A 114 14.79 -1.01 4.52
N LYS A 115 14.91 -0.50 5.75
CA LYS A 115 13.75 -0.34 6.62
C LYS A 115 12.75 0.69 6.07
N PRO A 116 13.16 1.93 5.72
CA PRO A 116 12.23 2.90 5.12
C PRO A 116 11.59 2.40 3.82
N TYR A 117 12.39 1.73 2.98
CA TYR A 117 11.91 1.15 1.72
C TYR A 117 10.81 0.10 1.97
N VAL A 118 11.02 -0.85 2.88
CA VAL A 118 10.04 -1.88 3.25
C VAL A 118 8.76 -1.26 3.83
N GLU A 119 8.89 -0.21 4.62
CA GLU A 119 7.76 0.55 5.19
C GLU A 119 6.96 1.27 4.09
N GLU A 120 7.64 1.82 3.08
CA GLU A 120 7.01 2.45 1.91
C GLU A 120 6.27 1.43 1.05
N VAL A 121 6.91 0.32 0.69
CA VAL A 121 6.29 -0.77 -0.05
C VAL A 121 5.03 -1.27 0.66
N LEU A 122 5.08 -1.46 1.98
CA LEU A 122 3.93 -1.86 2.77
C LEU A 122 2.76 -0.88 2.63
N GLN A 123 3.03 0.43 2.68
CA GLN A 123 1.99 1.47 2.56
C GLN A 123 1.36 1.49 1.16
N LEU A 124 2.16 1.29 0.11
CA LEU A 124 1.68 1.26 -1.28
C LEU A 124 0.78 0.04 -1.55
N PHE A 125 1.09 -1.10 -0.95
CA PHE A 125 0.31 -2.33 -1.13
C PHE A 125 -0.88 -2.48 -0.17
N MET A 126 -1.05 -1.54 0.73
CA MET A 126 -2.21 -1.55 1.62
C MET A 126 -3.52 -1.42 0.84
N PRO A 127 -4.53 -2.29 1.08
CA PRO A 127 -5.81 -2.21 0.39
C PRO A 127 -6.50 -0.85 0.60
N PHE A 128 -6.74 -0.12 -0.48
CA PHE A 128 -7.37 1.21 -0.42
C PHE A 128 -8.84 1.16 0.04
N ALA A 129 -9.59 0.14 -0.38
CA ALA A 129 -11.02 0.02 -0.08
C ALA A 129 -11.40 -1.45 0.21
N PRO A 130 -11.02 -1.99 1.38
CA PRO A 130 -11.36 -3.36 1.75
C PRO A 130 -12.87 -3.52 1.89
N LEU A 131 -13.42 -4.66 1.44
CA LEU A 131 -14.83 -5.01 1.53
C LEU A 131 -14.99 -6.33 2.29
N CYS A 132 -15.96 -6.39 3.19
CA CYS A 132 -16.30 -7.64 3.90
C CYS A 132 -16.91 -8.70 2.95
N SER A 133 -17.61 -8.24 1.89
CA SER A 133 -18.08 -9.06 0.77
C SER A 133 -18.23 -8.20 -0.48
N LYS A 134 -18.23 -8.84 -1.67
CA LYS A 134 -18.45 -8.16 -2.96
C LYS A 134 -19.80 -7.44 -3.01
N ASP A 135 -20.84 -8.04 -2.37
CA ASP A 135 -22.22 -7.54 -2.36
C ASP A 135 -22.55 -6.76 -1.07
N CYS A 136 -21.52 -6.24 -0.37
CA CYS A 136 -21.74 -5.46 0.84
C CYS A 136 -22.65 -4.25 0.55
N LYS A 137 -23.77 -4.16 1.27
CA LYS A 137 -24.77 -3.08 1.11
C LYS A 137 -24.40 -1.81 1.88
N GLY A 138 -23.43 -1.91 2.79
CA GLY A 138 -22.98 -0.79 3.59
C GLY A 138 -23.95 -0.37 4.70
N LEU A 139 -23.71 0.84 5.19
CA LEU A 139 -24.56 1.49 6.19
C LEU A 139 -25.60 2.38 5.51
N CYS A 140 -26.78 2.47 6.12
CA CYS A 140 -27.79 3.44 5.72
C CYS A 140 -27.28 4.87 5.98
N GLN A 141 -27.30 5.73 4.97
CA GLN A 141 -26.83 7.11 5.08
C GLN A 141 -27.67 8.00 6.02
N ASN A 142 -28.91 7.57 6.32
CA ASN A 142 -29.81 8.35 7.15
C ASN A 142 -29.77 7.94 8.64
N CYS A 143 -29.72 6.63 8.93
CA CYS A 143 -29.83 6.12 10.30
C CYS A 143 -28.62 5.29 10.76
N GLY A 144 -27.63 5.03 9.88
CA GLY A 144 -26.43 4.26 10.23
C GLY A 144 -26.66 2.73 10.34
N GLN A 145 -27.87 2.23 10.09
CA GLN A 145 -28.18 0.79 10.16
C GLN A 145 -27.34 0.02 9.14
N ASN A 146 -26.73 -1.09 9.58
CA ASN A 146 -26.03 -2.01 8.68
C ASN A 146 -27.05 -2.74 7.79
N LEU A 147 -27.03 -2.42 6.49
CA LEU A 147 -27.98 -2.95 5.50
C LEU A 147 -27.69 -4.40 5.11
N ASN A 148 -26.55 -4.97 5.55
CA ASN A 148 -26.27 -6.39 5.40
C ASN A 148 -27.06 -7.22 6.42
N GLU A 149 -27.32 -6.66 7.61
CA GLU A 149 -28.03 -7.33 8.69
C GLU A 149 -29.54 -7.11 8.60
N GLN A 150 -29.95 -5.84 8.45
CA GLN A 150 -31.37 -5.46 8.46
C GLN A 150 -31.66 -4.34 7.47
N LYS A 151 -32.80 -4.45 6.76
CA LYS A 151 -33.31 -3.34 5.96
C LYS A 151 -33.91 -2.28 6.89
N CYS A 152 -33.55 -1.02 6.70
CA CYS A 152 -34.20 0.09 7.37
C CYS A 152 -35.37 0.63 6.53
N GLY A 153 -36.33 1.32 7.20
CA GLY A 153 -37.45 1.99 6.53
C GLY A 153 -37.13 3.43 6.04
N CYS A 154 -35.88 3.82 6.02
CA CYS A 154 -35.49 5.16 5.57
C CYS A 154 -35.63 5.31 4.06
N SER A 155 -36.14 6.47 3.60
CA SER A 155 -36.10 6.83 2.20
C SER A 155 -34.62 7.11 1.80
N THR A 156 -34.15 6.40 0.78
CA THR A 156 -32.81 6.58 0.20
C THR A 156 -32.78 7.68 -0.85
N GLU A 157 -33.93 8.26 -1.22
CA GLU A 157 -34.01 9.33 -2.20
C GLU A 157 -33.60 10.67 -1.59
N ARG A 158 -32.31 10.87 -1.34
CA ARG A 158 -31.74 12.21 -1.15
C ARG A 158 -31.36 12.78 -2.53
N ILE A 159 -32.25 13.56 -3.12
CA ILE A 159 -31.90 14.36 -4.28
C ILE A 159 -31.18 15.60 -3.74
N ASP A 160 -29.90 15.76 -4.13
CA ASP A 160 -29.18 16.99 -3.86
C ASP A 160 -29.99 18.16 -4.49
N PRO A 161 -30.33 19.22 -3.73
CA PRO A 161 -31.07 20.36 -4.24
C PRO A 161 -30.46 20.98 -5.52
N ARG A 162 -29.14 20.88 -5.68
CA ARG A 162 -28.42 21.34 -6.88
C ARG A 162 -28.71 20.48 -8.12
N MET A 163 -29.07 19.19 -7.90
CA MET A 163 -29.41 18.23 -8.95
C MET A 163 -30.91 18.15 -9.20
N ALA A 164 -31.74 18.81 -8.39
CA ALA A 164 -33.19 18.81 -8.52
C ALA A 164 -33.65 19.32 -9.90
N VAL A 165 -32.96 20.32 -10.42
CA VAL A 165 -33.23 20.92 -11.74
C VAL A 165 -33.00 19.92 -12.88
N LEU A 166 -32.02 19.00 -12.75
CA LEU A 166 -31.76 17.97 -13.75
C LEU A 166 -32.88 16.92 -13.80
N LYS A 167 -33.54 16.64 -12.68
CA LYS A 167 -34.67 15.71 -12.63
C LYS A 167 -35.86 16.19 -13.46
N ASP A 168 -36.06 17.50 -13.58
CA ASP A 168 -37.16 18.08 -14.33
C ASP A 168 -36.89 18.06 -15.86
N LEU A 169 -35.60 18.10 -16.27
CA LEU A 169 -35.21 17.96 -17.67
C LEU A 169 -35.53 16.58 -18.26
N PHE A 170 -35.55 15.52 -17.46
CA PHE A 170 -35.85 14.17 -17.94
C PHE A 170 -37.33 13.76 -17.79
N LYS A 171 -38.20 14.65 -17.30
CA LYS A 171 -39.64 14.39 -17.21
C LYS A 171 -40.41 14.63 -18.50
N ASP A 172 -39.83 15.40 -19.41
CA ASP A 172 -40.48 15.83 -20.65
C ASP A 172 -40.32 14.83 -21.84
N GLU A 173 -39.70 13.65 -21.60
CA GLU A 173 -39.50 12.60 -22.64
C GLU A 173 -40.36 11.34 -22.46
N GLN A 174 -41.51 11.41 -21.72
CA GLN A 174 -42.46 10.27 -21.62
C GLN A 174 -43.85 10.66 -22.10
#